data_55bcabccb0af27e6673b523be4842720
#
_entry.id   55bcabccb0af27e6673b523be4842720
#
_cell.length_a   1.000
_cell.length_b   1.000
_cell.length_c   1.000
_cell.angle_alpha   90.00
_cell.angle_beta   90.00
_cell.angle_gamma   90.00
#
_symmetry.space_group_name_H-M   'P 1'
#
loop_
_entity.id
_entity.type
_entity.pdbx_description
1 polymer ?
#
loop_
_entity_poly.entity_id
_entity_poly.type
_entity_poly.pdbx_seq_one_letter_code
_entity_poly.pdbx_strand_id
1 'polypeptide(L)'
;MKKRYNNYHRHDHISNIFPPDTNAHFIDYVNRALELGETNVWTTNHGSGGDIFEAKQLADANGLNVKFGIEGYIVPNPLEKDPRNYHIILIPKTNVARKKLNLASSHANTDGYYYKPRLFLDDLLKIGKDEIYITTACVAGLLKDSDSYNEIFLPLIEHFGENVFLEVQNHNFDIQKEINEKALWCQEQYGLELIAANDSHYIYPEQSSERLELLKGKGITYDDEDSFVLDYPDYNTMVERFVTQGILSEEQ
;
A
#
# COMPACT_ATOMS: atom_id res chain seq x y z
N MET A 1 18.26 -3.95 21.02
CA MET A 1 17.96 -4.53 19.70
C MET A 1 18.14 -3.43 18.67
N LYS A 2 18.68 -3.73 17.48
CA LYS A 2 18.73 -2.75 16.39
C LYS A 2 17.27 -2.47 15.97
N LYS A 3 16.86 -1.20 16.00
CA LYS A 3 15.54 -0.80 15.49
C LYS A 3 15.48 -1.14 14.01
N ARG A 4 14.34 -1.62 13.51
CA ARG A 4 14.15 -2.06 12.12
C ARG A 4 12.85 -1.47 11.59
N TYR A 5 12.89 -1.03 10.36
CA TYR A 5 11.72 -0.73 9.55
C TYR A 5 11.53 -1.87 8.56
N ASN A 6 10.31 -2.27 8.33
CA ASN A 6 9.97 -3.33 7.37
C ASN A 6 8.87 -2.80 6.47
N ASN A 7 9.26 -2.31 5.30
CA ASN A 7 8.31 -1.68 4.38
C ASN A 7 7.36 -2.72 3.78
N TYR A 8 6.11 -2.67 4.19
CA TYR A 8 5.08 -3.58 3.72
C TYR A 8 4.40 -3.07 2.44
N HIS A 9 4.31 -1.73 2.21
CA HIS A 9 3.71 -1.11 1.05
C HIS A 9 4.77 -0.92 -0.04
N ARG A 10 4.75 -1.79 -1.03
CA ARG A 10 5.71 -1.80 -2.12
C ARG A 10 5.15 -2.45 -3.38
N HIS A 11 5.70 -2.07 -4.51
CA HIS A 11 5.31 -2.48 -5.84
C HIS A 11 6.47 -3.08 -6.61
N ASP A 12 6.25 -4.20 -7.27
CA ASP A 12 7.17 -4.78 -8.23
C ASP A 12 6.54 -4.82 -9.63
N HIS A 13 7.27 -5.35 -10.61
CA HIS A 13 6.86 -5.39 -12.01
C HIS A 13 5.46 -5.98 -12.26
N ILE A 14 4.89 -6.73 -11.32
CA ILE A 14 3.51 -7.22 -11.39
C ILE A 14 2.50 -6.08 -11.31
N SER A 15 2.84 -4.99 -10.60
CA SER A 15 2.02 -3.77 -10.53
C SER A 15 1.87 -3.05 -11.88
N ASN A 16 2.79 -3.28 -12.83
CA ASN A 16 2.84 -2.60 -14.13
C ASN A 16 1.67 -2.92 -15.09
N ILE A 17 0.65 -3.59 -14.59
CA ILE A 17 -0.61 -3.79 -15.32
C ILE A 17 -1.45 -2.50 -15.29
N PHE A 18 -1.30 -1.61 -14.25
CA PHE A 18 -2.18 -0.48 -13.98
C PHE A 18 -1.50 0.76 -13.36
N PRO A 19 -0.97 1.69 -14.03
CA PRO A 19 -0.07 1.72 -15.17
C PRO A 19 1.32 1.15 -14.85
N PRO A 20 2.23 1.05 -15.80
CA PRO A 20 3.60 0.67 -15.52
C PRO A 20 4.34 1.84 -14.85
N ASP A 21 4.64 1.71 -13.58
CA ASP A 21 5.26 2.75 -12.75
C ASP A 21 6.34 2.23 -11.79
N THR A 22 6.74 0.97 -11.91
CA THR A 22 7.86 0.40 -11.14
C THR A 22 8.88 -0.28 -12.05
N ASN A 23 10.16 -0.13 -11.74
CA ASN A 23 11.28 -0.83 -12.38
C ASN A 23 11.85 -1.98 -11.53
N ALA A 24 11.34 -2.18 -10.30
CA ALA A 24 11.79 -3.22 -9.39
C ALA A 24 11.14 -4.58 -9.68
N HIS A 25 11.91 -5.66 -9.50
CA HIS A 25 11.41 -7.02 -9.44
C HIS A 25 11.35 -7.52 -7.98
N PHE A 26 10.58 -8.58 -7.72
CA PHE A 26 10.49 -9.12 -6.37
C PHE A 26 11.85 -9.53 -5.79
N ILE A 27 12.75 -10.06 -6.61
CA ILE A 27 14.11 -10.44 -6.19
C ILE A 27 14.93 -9.24 -5.70
N ASP A 28 14.72 -8.04 -6.23
CA ASP A 28 15.43 -6.85 -5.80
C ASP A 28 15.04 -6.48 -4.36
N TYR A 29 13.76 -6.62 -4.01
CA TYR A 29 13.27 -6.46 -2.64
C TYR A 29 13.78 -7.56 -1.70
N VAL A 30 13.92 -8.80 -2.18
CA VAL A 30 14.56 -9.89 -1.41
C VAL A 30 16.00 -9.52 -1.08
N ASN A 31 16.78 -9.08 -2.06
CA ASN A 31 18.17 -8.68 -1.88
C ASN A 31 18.27 -7.50 -0.89
N ARG A 32 17.42 -6.49 -1.05
CA ARG A 32 17.39 -5.33 -0.15
C ARG A 32 17.02 -5.70 1.29
N ALA A 33 16.03 -6.57 1.48
CA ALA A 33 15.66 -7.09 2.79
C ALA A 33 16.83 -7.81 3.48
N LEU A 34 17.62 -8.61 2.74
CA LEU A 34 18.82 -9.26 3.24
C LEU A 34 19.90 -8.24 3.64
N GLU A 35 20.15 -7.21 2.83
CA GLU A 35 21.09 -6.12 3.15
C GLU A 35 20.72 -5.42 4.46
N LEU A 36 19.42 -5.15 4.66
CA LEU A 36 18.88 -4.50 5.85
C LEU A 36 18.79 -5.44 7.07
N GLY A 37 19.00 -6.76 6.87
CA GLY A 37 18.87 -7.78 7.90
C GLY A 37 17.42 -8.00 8.32
N GLU A 38 16.48 -7.80 7.42
CA GLU A 38 15.06 -8.10 7.62
C GLU A 38 14.82 -9.61 7.55
N THR A 39 13.69 -10.04 8.10
CA THR A 39 13.27 -11.46 8.12
C THR A 39 12.01 -11.70 7.30
N ASN A 40 11.36 -10.62 6.86
CA ASN A 40 10.14 -10.66 6.08
C ASN A 40 10.30 -9.83 4.82
N VAL A 41 9.60 -10.23 3.77
CA VAL A 41 9.40 -9.46 2.55
C VAL A 41 7.91 -9.53 2.18
N TRP A 42 7.39 -8.45 1.62
CA TRP A 42 5.96 -8.28 1.39
C TRP A 42 5.61 -8.29 -0.10
N THR A 43 4.36 -8.55 -0.43
CA THR A 43 3.77 -8.24 -1.73
C THR A 43 2.51 -7.43 -1.52
N THR A 44 2.41 -6.25 -2.12
CA THR A 44 1.22 -5.38 -2.08
C THR A 44 0.99 -4.72 -3.45
N ASN A 45 1.11 -5.51 -4.51
CA ASN A 45 0.98 -5.04 -5.87
C ASN A 45 -0.43 -4.51 -6.19
N HIS A 46 -0.52 -3.61 -7.16
CA HIS A 46 -1.78 -2.99 -7.61
C HIS A 46 -2.80 -4.01 -8.12
N GLY A 47 -3.99 -4.01 -7.54
CA GLY A 47 -5.17 -4.74 -8.01
C GLY A 47 -5.05 -6.26 -8.06
N SER A 48 -3.89 -6.81 -7.69
CA SER A 48 -3.57 -8.23 -7.86
C SER A 48 -2.71 -8.78 -6.74
N GLY A 49 -2.89 -10.05 -6.40
CA GLY A 49 -1.97 -10.79 -5.51
C GLY A 49 -0.61 -11.09 -6.13
N GLY A 50 -0.41 -10.77 -7.40
CA GLY A 50 0.83 -11.02 -8.12
C GLY A 50 1.18 -12.51 -8.28
N ASP A 51 2.43 -12.80 -8.59
CA ASP A 51 2.96 -14.16 -8.60
C ASP A 51 3.37 -14.60 -7.20
N ILE A 52 2.35 -14.94 -6.39
CA ILE A 52 2.53 -15.42 -5.01
C ILE A 52 3.45 -16.64 -4.95
N PHE A 53 3.42 -17.50 -5.97
CA PHE A 53 4.20 -18.72 -5.99
C PHE A 53 5.69 -18.45 -6.19
N GLU A 54 6.04 -17.60 -7.16
CA GLU A 54 7.42 -17.18 -7.40
C GLU A 54 7.97 -16.40 -6.19
N ALA A 55 7.18 -15.45 -5.66
CA ALA A 55 7.54 -14.70 -4.48
C ALA A 55 7.83 -15.60 -3.27
N LYS A 56 7.01 -16.65 -3.07
CA LYS A 56 7.22 -17.63 -2.00
C LYS A 56 8.50 -18.43 -2.23
N GLN A 57 8.75 -18.91 -3.45
CA GLN A 57 9.97 -19.67 -3.77
C GLN A 57 11.24 -18.82 -3.56
N LEU A 58 11.24 -17.57 -4.02
CA LEU A 58 12.38 -16.67 -3.87
C LEU A 58 12.64 -16.32 -2.40
N ALA A 59 11.60 -16.02 -1.63
CA ALA A 59 11.75 -15.75 -0.21
C ALA A 59 12.30 -16.96 0.56
N ASP A 60 11.72 -18.15 0.35
CA ASP A 60 12.16 -19.39 1.02
C ASP A 60 13.61 -19.74 0.68
N ALA A 61 14.01 -19.60 -0.59
CA ALA A 61 15.39 -19.87 -1.02
C ALA A 61 16.41 -18.94 -0.35
N ASN A 62 15.98 -17.79 0.13
CA ASN A 62 16.81 -16.79 0.81
C ASN A 62 16.57 -16.70 2.33
N GLY A 63 15.80 -17.63 2.90
CA GLY A 63 15.54 -17.68 4.35
C GLY A 63 14.63 -16.56 4.87
N LEU A 64 13.85 -15.93 4.00
CA LEU A 64 12.88 -14.88 4.33
C LEU A 64 11.45 -15.42 4.41
N ASN A 65 10.63 -14.80 5.23
CA ASN A 65 9.19 -15.04 5.24
C ASN A 65 8.50 -14.06 4.29
N VAL A 66 7.76 -14.58 3.31
CA VAL A 66 6.91 -13.72 2.49
C VAL A 66 5.57 -13.47 3.17
N LYS A 67 5.11 -12.24 3.14
CA LYS A 67 3.77 -11.81 3.57
C LYS A 67 3.00 -11.32 2.35
N PHE A 68 1.79 -11.81 2.19
CA PHE A 68 0.97 -11.54 1.02
C PHE A 68 -0.12 -10.52 1.35
N GLY A 69 -0.24 -9.51 0.50
CA GLY A 69 -1.31 -8.54 0.47
C GLY A 69 -1.56 -8.08 -0.95
N ILE A 70 -2.49 -7.18 -1.10
CA ILE A 70 -2.74 -6.43 -2.33
C ILE A 70 -2.95 -4.96 -1.99
N GLU A 71 -2.53 -4.06 -2.87
CA GLU A 71 -3.10 -2.74 -2.93
C GLU A 71 -4.28 -2.76 -3.90
N GLY A 72 -5.48 -2.76 -3.33
CA GLY A 72 -6.73 -2.77 -4.10
C GLY A 72 -7.19 -1.37 -4.49
N TYR A 73 -8.02 -1.30 -5.52
CA TYR A 73 -8.78 -0.11 -5.87
C TYR A 73 -10.19 -0.27 -5.35
N ILE A 74 -10.73 0.72 -4.65
CA ILE A 74 -12.08 0.69 -4.10
C ILE A 74 -12.82 1.99 -4.37
N VAL A 75 -14.12 1.91 -4.60
CA VAL A 75 -15.01 3.06 -4.76
C VAL A 75 -16.33 2.77 -4.05
N PRO A 76 -17.13 3.79 -3.71
CA PRO A 76 -18.41 3.58 -3.05
C PRO A 76 -19.35 2.65 -3.84
N ASN A 77 -19.45 2.84 -5.15
CA ASN A 77 -20.27 1.99 -6.03
C ASN A 77 -19.50 1.53 -7.28
N PRO A 78 -18.91 0.32 -7.28
CA PRO A 78 -18.14 -0.19 -8.42
C PRO A 78 -18.97 -0.45 -9.70
N LEU A 79 -20.31 -0.48 -9.62
CA LEU A 79 -21.17 -0.67 -10.78
C LEU A 79 -21.38 0.62 -11.59
N GLU A 80 -21.07 1.77 -11.00
CA GLU A 80 -21.11 3.05 -11.71
C GLU A 80 -19.85 3.24 -12.56
N LYS A 81 -19.99 3.92 -13.70
CA LYS A 81 -18.87 4.30 -14.57
C LYS A 81 -18.18 5.56 -14.04
N ASP A 82 -17.64 5.47 -12.83
CA ASP A 82 -16.88 6.51 -12.17
C ASP A 82 -15.38 6.20 -12.32
N PRO A 83 -14.56 7.10 -12.87
CA PRO A 83 -13.12 6.88 -13.02
C PRO A 83 -12.36 6.99 -11.69
N ARG A 84 -12.99 7.48 -10.63
CA ARG A 84 -12.36 7.53 -9.29
C ARG A 84 -11.97 6.14 -8.83
N ASN A 85 -10.90 6.06 -8.11
CA ASN A 85 -10.45 4.85 -7.42
C ASN A 85 -9.64 5.28 -6.20
N TYR A 86 -9.92 4.69 -5.06
CA TYR A 86 -9.18 4.91 -3.83
C TYR A 86 -8.34 3.68 -3.55
N HIS A 87 -7.14 3.90 -3.06
CA HIS A 87 -6.23 2.81 -2.72
C HIS A 87 -6.52 2.28 -1.32
N ILE A 88 -6.38 0.98 -1.15
CA ILE A 88 -6.55 0.26 0.11
C ILE A 88 -5.58 -0.92 0.17
N ILE A 89 -4.81 -1.04 1.25
CA ILE A 89 -3.96 -2.21 1.43
C ILE A 89 -4.70 -3.27 2.24
N LEU A 90 -4.67 -4.50 1.74
CA LEU A 90 -5.40 -5.64 2.27
C LEU A 90 -4.43 -6.80 2.51
N ILE A 91 -4.20 -7.18 3.77
CA ILE A 91 -3.24 -8.21 4.17
C ILE A 91 -3.95 -9.32 4.93
N PRO A 92 -4.27 -10.46 4.28
CA PRO A 92 -4.96 -11.56 4.93
C PRO A 92 -4.05 -12.27 5.94
N LYS A 93 -4.55 -12.51 7.15
CA LYS A 93 -3.87 -13.24 8.23
C LYS A 93 -4.02 -14.76 8.08
N THR A 94 -5.07 -15.21 7.40
CA THR A 94 -5.44 -16.62 7.28
C THR A 94 -5.61 -17.04 5.82
N ASN A 95 -5.50 -18.35 5.57
CA ASN A 95 -5.80 -18.89 4.24
C ASN A 95 -7.29 -18.74 3.86
N VAL A 96 -8.19 -18.65 4.83
CA VAL A 96 -9.61 -18.41 4.60
C VAL A 96 -9.81 -16.98 4.10
N ALA A 97 -9.25 -16.00 4.80
CA ALA A 97 -9.29 -14.61 4.37
C ALA A 97 -8.62 -14.41 2.99
N ARG A 98 -7.48 -15.05 2.74
CA ARG A 98 -6.80 -15.00 1.44
C ARG A 98 -7.69 -15.51 0.31
N LYS A 99 -8.43 -16.60 0.53
CA LYS A 99 -9.39 -17.11 -0.48
C LYS A 99 -10.52 -16.12 -0.73
N LYS A 100 -11.09 -15.52 0.33
CA LYS A 100 -12.13 -14.49 0.20
C LYS A 100 -11.61 -13.25 -0.53
N LEU A 101 -10.39 -12.80 -0.20
CA LEU A 101 -9.75 -11.68 -0.87
C LEU A 101 -9.51 -11.97 -2.36
N ASN A 102 -9.08 -13.19 -2.72
CA ASN A 102 -8.95 -13.59 -4.12
C ASN A 102 -10.30 -13.58 -4.86
N LEU A 103 -11.40 -13.99 -4.20
CA LEU A 103 -12.74 -13.90 -4.78
C LEU A 103 -13.18 -12.44 -4.97
N ALA A 104 -12.94 -11.57 -3.98
CA ALA A 104 -13.20 -10.15 -4.09
C ALA A 104 -12.40 -9.51 -5.25
N SER A 105 -11.11 -9.85 -5.38
CA SER A 105 -10.27 -9.40 -6.50
C SER A 105 -10.79 -9.92 -7.84
N SER A 106 -11.25 -11.17 -7.91
CA SER A 106 -11.86 -11.72 -9.12
C SER A 106 -13.14 -10.99 -9.51
N HIS A 107 -14.01 -10.69 -8.54
CA HIS A 107 -15.24 -9.92 -8.75
C HIS A 107 -14.93 -8.47 -9.20
N ALA A 108 -13.90 -7.86 -8.63
CA ALA A 108 -13.42 -6.55 -9.06
C ALA A 108 -12.92 -6.55 -10.53
N ASN A 109 -12.31 -7.65 -10.97
CA ASN A 109 -11.81 -7.82 -12.34
C ASN A 109 -12.90 -8.19 -13.36
N THR A 110 -14.09 -8.52 -12.90
CA THR A 110 -15.27 -8.81 -13.77
C THR A 110 -16.27 -7.67 -13.70
N ASP A 111 -17.14 -7.68 -12.71
CA ASP A 111 -18.27 -6.75 -12.60
C ASP A 111 -17.85 -5.35 -12.14
N GLY A 112 -16.77 -5.27 -11.33
CA GLY A 112 -16.22 -4.01 -10.84
C GLY A 112 -15.25 -3.30 -11.79
N TYR A 113 -14.93 -3.88 -12.96
CA TYR A 113 -13.90 -3.35 -13.84
C TYR A 113 -14.37 -2.11 -14.63
N TYR A 114 -13.74 -0.98 -14.33
CA TYR A 114 -13.83 0.24 -15.15
C TYR A 114 -12.52 0.99 -15.09
N TYR A 115 -11.69 0.89 -16.15
CA TYR A 115 -10.27 1.26 -16.20
C TYR A 115 -9.36 0.51 -15.25
N LYS A 116 -9.84 0.19 -14.03
CA LYS A 116 -9.15 -0.57 -12.98
C LYS A 116 -10.11 -1.56 -12.32
N PRO A 117 -9.63 -2.65 -11.73
CA PRO A 117 -10.47 -3.59 -10.98
C PRO A 117 -10.88 -2.97 -9.63
N ARG A 118 -12.12 -2.53 -9.50
CA ARG A 118 -12.63 -1.85 -8.30
C ARG A 118 -13.36 -2.82 -7.39
N LEU A 119 -12.86 -2.93 -6.17
CA LEU A 119 -13.39 -3.81 -5.13
C LEU A 119 -14.78 -3.34 -4.67
N PHE A 120 -15.61 -4.30 -4.34
CA PHE A 120 -16.88 -4.10 -3.66
C PHE A 120 -16.66 -4.13 -2.15
N LEU A 121 -17.12 -3.10 -1.43
CA LEU A 121 -17.04 -3.05 0.02
C LEU A 121 -17.72 -4.27 0.66
N ASP A 122 -18.90 -4.66 0.15
CA ASP A 122 -19.64 -5.83 0.62
C ASP A 122 -18.85 -7.15 0.56
N ASP A 123 -17.91 -7.29 -0.39
CA ASP A 123 -17.08 -8.48 -0.46
C ASP A 123 -15.99 -8.46 0.62
N LEU A 124 -15.45 -7.29 0.94
CA LEU A 124 -14.50 -7.13 2.04
C LEU A 124 -15.17 -7.40 3.39
N LEU A 125 -16.39 -6.90 3.61
CA LEU A 125 -17.15 -7.10 4.86
C LEU A 125 -17.55 -8.58 5.10
N LYS A 126 -17.46 -9.46 4.10
CA LYS A 126 -17.61 -10.92 4.27
C LYS A 126 -16.37 -11.60 4.85
N ILE A 127 -15.23 -10.91 4.90
CA ILE A 127 -14.01 -11.42 5.55
C ILE A 127 -14.21 -11.32 7.07
N GLY A 128 -13.71 -12.31 7.80
CA GLY A 128 -13.83 -12.28 9.26
C GLY A 128 -13.07 -11.10 9.87
N LYS A 129 -13.65 -10.47 10.88
CA LYS A 129 -13.13 -9.27 11.56
C LYS A 129 -11.63 -9.40 11.89
N ASP A 130 -11.22 -10.54 12.45
CA ASP A 130 -9.85 -10.75 12.92
C ASP A 130 -8.96 -11.48 11.90
N GLU A 131 -9.42 -11.66 10.67
CA GLU A 131 -8.74 -12.46 9.66
C GLU A 131 -7.92 -11.64 8.65
N ILE A 132 -8.00 -10.31 8.70
CA ILE A 132 -7.34 -9.40 7.75
C ILE A 132 -6.82 -8.14 8.46
N TYR A 133 -5.70 -7.61 8.02
CA TYR A 133 -5.26 -6.24 8.29
C TYR A 133 -5.58 -5.36 7.10
N ILE A 134 -6.01 -4.14 7.37
CA ILE A 134 -6.36 -3.13 6.38
C ILE A 134 -5.57 -1.87 6.69
N THR A 135 -5.03 -1.18 5.68
CA THR A 135 -4.47 0.16 5.87
C THR A 135 -5.11 1.18 4.95
N THR A 136 -5.02 2.45 5.33
CA THR A 136 -5.59 3.56 4.57
C THR A 136 -4.83 3.88 3.28
N ALA A 137 -3.72 3.19 3.02
CA ALA A 137 -2.84 3.36 1.87
C ALA A 137 -2.27 4.80 1.71
N CYS A 138 -1.83 5.15 0.51
CA CYS A 138 -1.12 6.38 0.17
C CYS A 138 -2.04 7.61 0.04
N VAL A 139 -1.54 8.72 -0.53
CA VAL A 139 -2.32 9.94 -0.80
C VAL A 139 -3.57 9.73 -1.67
N ALA A 140 -3.60 8.65 -2.45
CA ALA A 140 -4.78 8.24 -3.20
C ALA A 140 -5.73 7.33 -2.39
N GLY A 141 -5.45 7.11 -1.10
CA GLY A 141 -6.13 6.16 -0.24
C GLY A 141 -7.42 6.68 0.42
N LEU A 142 -7.80 6.00 1.49
CA LEU A 142 -9.11 6.16 2.15
C LEU A 142 -9.29 7.50 2.88
N LEU A 143 -8.21 8.22 3.16
CA LEU A 143 -8.26 9.52 3.82
C LEU A 143 -8.26 10.70 2.85
N LYS A 144 -8.31 10.44 1.52
CA LYS A 144 -8.18 11.44 0.49
C LYS A 144 -9.27 12.52 0.51
N ASP A 145 -10.52 12.11 0.56
CA ASP A 145 -11.67 13.01 0.48
C ASP A 145 -12.86 12.54 1.33
N SER A 146 -13.97 13.28 1.30
CA SER A 146 -15.17 12.97 2.07
C SER A 146 -15.87 11.69 1.63
N ASP A 147 -15.83 11.35 0.34
CA ASP A 147 -16.54 10.19 -0.20
C ASP A 147 -15.82 8.90 0.24
N SER A 148 -14.50 8.83 0.06
CA SER A 148 -13.70 7.70 0.55
C SER A 148 -13.78 7.55 2.07
N TYR A 149 -13.79 8.67 2.78
CA TYR A 149 -13.86 8.67 4.24
C TYR A 149 -15.21 8.16 4.75
N ASN A 150 -16.32 8.76 4.28
CA ASN A 150 -17.65 8.45 4.82
C ASN A 150 -18.22 7.12 4.32
N GLU A 151 -18.00 6.79 3.04
CA GLU A 151 -18.64 5.65 2.39
C GLU A 151 -17.81 4.38 2.41
N ILE A 152 -16.50 4.49 2.70
CA ILE A 152 -15.60 3.32 2.72
C ILE A 152 -14.89 3.18 4.06
N PHE A 153 -14.14 4.21 4.50
CA PHE A 153 -13.32 4.12 5.71
C PHE A 153 -14.16 3.92 6.98
N LEU A 154 -15.22 4.70 7.19
CA LEU A 154 -16.08 4.54 8.37
C LEU A 154 -16.73 3.16 8.47
N PRO A 155 -17.34 2.58 7.42
CA PRO A 155 -17.81 1.20 7.45
C PRO A 155 -16.72 0.15 7.73
N LEU A 156 -15.49 0.37 7.22
CA LEU A 156 -14.39 -0.53 7.50
C LEU A 156 -13.96 -0.52 8.97
N ILE A 157 -13.84 0.66 9.60
CA ILE A 157 -13.51 0.73 11.03
C ILE A 157 -14.64 0.20 11.92
N GLU A 158 -15.90 0.39 11.54
CA GLU A 158 -17.04 -0.18 12.25
C GLU A 158 -16.99 -1.72 12.26
N HIS A 159 -16.61 -2.33 11.13
CA HIS A 159 -16.58 -3.78 10.98
C HIS A 159 -15.28 -4.41 11.51
N PHE A 160 -14.11 -3.86 11.16
CA PHE A 160 -12.80 -4.47 11.43
C PHE A 160 -12.11 -3.92 12.68
N GLY A 161 -12.51 -2.74 13.18
CA GLY A 161 -11.98 -2.12 14.40
C GLY A 161 -10.47 -1.97 14.38
N GLU A 162 -9.80 -2.51 15.40
CA GLU A 162 -8.35 -2.44 15.60
C GLU A 162 -7.50 -3.09 14.49
N ASN A 163 -8.12 -3.79 13.54
CA ASN A 163 -7.44 -4.36 12.37
C ASN A 163 -7.35 -3.39 11.19
N VAL A 164 -7.84 -2.15 11.36
CA VAL A 164 -7.63 -1.04 10.42
C VAL A 164 -6.52 -0.14 10.96
N PHE A 165 -5.50 0.10 10.14
CA PHE A 165 -4.34 0.92 10.47
C PHE A 165 -4.35 2.18 9.63
N LEU A 166 -3.87 3.26 10.21
CA LEU A 166 -3.71 4.55 9.56
C LEU A 166 -2.30 4.63 8.97
N GLU A 167 -2.19 4.54 7.66
CA GLU A 167 -0.90 4.63 7.00
C GLU A 167 -0.42 6.08 6.95
N VAL A 168 0.85 6.29 7.34
CA VAL A 168 1.55 7.56 7.24
C VAL A 168 2.80 7.38 6.38
N GLN A 169 3.05 8.35 5.50
CA GLN A 169 4.19 8.32 4.57
C GLN A 169 5.06 9.56 4.72
N ASN A 170 6.34 9.42 4.43
CA ASN A 170 7.36 10.44 4.71
C ASN A 170 7.60 11.45 3.58
N HIS A 171 6.79 11.44 2.50
CA HIS A 171 6.94 12.35 1.37
C HIS A 171 6.71 13.81 1.81
N ASN A 172 7.61 14.70 1.42
CA ASN A 172 7.62 16.08 1.92
C ASN A 172 6.94 17.06 0.95
N PHE A 173 5.62 16.90 0.76
CA PHE A 173 4.77 17.83 0.02
C PHE A 173 3.40 17.99 0.72
N ASP A 174 2.68 19.06 0.40
CA ASP A 174 1.55 19.54 1.21
C ASP A 174 0.42 18.50 1.33
N ILE A 175 0.00 17.87 0.25
CA ILE A 175 -1.08 16.85 0.29
C ILE A 175 -0.71 15.68 1.21
N GLN A 176 0.55 15.21 1.19
CA GLN A 176 0.97 14.14 2.08
C GLN A 176 0.94 14.57 3.54
N LYS A 177 1.34 15.82 3.84
CA LYS A 177 1.27 16.36 5.19
C LYS A 177 -0.17 16.41 5.68
N GLU A 178 -1.10 16.91 4.86
CA GLU A 178 -2.54 16.94 5.17
C GLU A 178 -3.11 15.54 5.46
N ILE A 179 -2.70 14.51 4.67
CA ILE A 179 -3.10 13.12 4.92
C ILE A 179 -2.54 12.60 6.24
N ASN A 180 -1.27 12.88 6.55
CA ASN A 180 -0.67 12.48 7.82
C ASN A 180 -1.34 13.18 9.02
N GLU A 181 -1.65 14.48 8.93
CA GLU A 181 -2.42 15.22 9.95
C GLU A 181 -3.82 14.62 10.15
N LYS A 182 -4.48 14.24 9.05
CA LYS A 182 -5.78 13.57 9.11
C LYS A 182 -5.68 12.18 9.73
N ALA A 183 -4.59 11.44 9.47
CA ALA A 183 -4.31 10.16 10.12
C ALA A 183 -4.13 10.34 11.65
N LEU A 184 -3.36 11.34 12.09
CA LEU A 184 -3.23 11.66 13.52
C LEU A 184 -4.57 12.03 14.16
N TRP A 185 -5.38 12.83 13.48
CA TRP A 185 -6.72 13.14 13.96
C TRP A 185 -7.60 11.87 14.06
N CYS A 186 -7.56 10.98 13.06
CA CYS A 186 -8.29 9.70 13.11
C CYS A 186 -7.79 8.81 14.25
N GLN A 187 -6.50 8.78 14.54
CA GLN A 187 -5.93 8.07 15.68
C GLN A 187 -6.56 8.56 17.00
N GLU A 188 -6.63 9.86 17.19
CA GLU A 188 -7.24 10.47 18.39
C GLU A 188 -8.75 10.17 18.49
N GLN A 189 -9.47 10.19 17.36
CA GLN A 189 -10.92 9.99 17.35
C GLN A 189 -11.34 8.54 17.53
N TYR A 190 -10.60 7.58 16.94
CA TYR A 190 -11.01 6.18 16.84
C TYR A 190 -10.10 5.21 17.59
N GLY A 191 -8.96 5.67 18.11
CA GLY A 191 -7.99 4.82 18.81
C GLY A 191 -7.28 3.82 17.91
N LEU A 192 -7.19 4.12 16.60
CA LEU A 192 -6.51 3.26 15.63
C LEU A 192 -5.00 3.46 15.68
N GLU A 193 -4.24 2.43 15.30
CA GLU A 193 -2.78 2.50 15.26
C GLU A 193 -2.26 3.13 13.96
N LEU A 194 -1.19 3.93 14.08
CA LEU A 194 -0.42 4.40 12.93
C LEU A 194 0.51 3.30 12.43
N ILE A 195 0.73 3.28 11.12
CA ILE A 195 1.74 2.43 10.49
C ILE A 195 2.51 3.21 9.43
N ALA A 196 3.85 3.21 9.54
CA ALA A 196 4.71 3.88 8.57
C ALA A 196 4.91 3.03 7.32
N ALA A 197 4.80 3.65 6.14
CA ALA A 197 5.08 3.05 4.85
C ALA A 197 5.80 4.04 3.92
N ASN A 198 6.35 3.53 2.82
CA ASN A 198 7.02 4.36 1.82
C ASN A 198 6.50 4.17 0.39
N ASP A 199 5.53 3.28 0.17
CA ASP A 199 4.95 3.02 -1.16
C ASP A 199 6.04 2.80 -2.23
N SER A 200 6.97 1.85 -1.95
CA SER A 200 8.20 1.71 -2.74
C SER A 200 7.94 1.15 -4.13
N HIS A 201 8.47 1.85 -5.15
CA HIS A 201 8.41 1.47 -6.55
C HIS A 201 9.79 1.15 -7.16
N TYR A 202 10.84 1.40 -6.39
CA TYR A 202 12.24 1.07 -6.71
C TYR A 202 13.03 0.84 -5.42
N ILE A 203 14.28 0.41 -5.53
CA ILE A 203 15.09 0.00 -4.37
C ILE A 203 15.93 1.14 -3.83
N TYR A 204 16.63 1.87 -4.70
CA TYR A 204 17.58 2.91 -4.32
C TYR A 204 17.18 4.26 -4.91
N PRO A 205 17.43 5.38 -4.22
CA PRO A 205 16.98 6.73 -4.65
C PRO A 205 17.40 7.10 -6.08
N GLU A 206 18.58 6.66 -6.53
CA GLU A 206 19.09 6.92 -7.88
C GLU A 206 18.24 6.28 -9.01
N GLN A 207 17.42 5.28 -8.69
CA GLN A 207 16.54 4.63 -9.66
C GLN A 207 15.26 5.43 -9.95
N SER A 208 15.03 6.54 -9.25
CA SER A 208 13.90 7.45 -9.52
C SER A 208 13.87 7.92 -10.96
N SER A 209 15.04 8.23 -11.54
CA SER A 209 15.15 8.67 -12.94
C SER A 209 14.71 7.61 -13.94
N GLU A 210 14.99 6.32 -13.67
CA GLU A 210 14.55 5.20 -14.52
C GLU A 210 13.02 5.08 -14.51
N ARG A 211 12.40 5.23 -13.33
CA ARG A 211 10.95 5.23 -13.18
C ARG A 211 10.32 6.41 -13.96
N LEU A 212 10.89 7.60 -13.86
CA LEU A 212 10.44 8.77 -14.62
C LEU A 212 10.48 8.54 -16.13
N GLU A 213 11.53 7.93 -16.66
CA GLU A 213 11.63 7.58 -18.09
C GLU A 213 10.57 6.52 -18.48
N LEU A 214 10.27 5.57 -17.61
CA LEU A 214 9.19 4.58 -17.83
C LEU A 214 7.83 5.28 -17.94
N LEU A 215 7.50 6.19 -17.05
CA LEU A 215 6.26 6.97 -17.05
C LEU A 215 6.16 7.87 -18.31
N LYS A 216 7.20 8.62 -18.62
CA LYS A 216 7.27 9.45 -19.86
C LYS A 216 7.07 8.62 -21.11
N GLY A 217 7.70 7.44 -21.19
CA GLY A 217 7.54 6.53 -22.33
C GLY A 217 6.11 6.05 -22.53
N LYS A 218 5.26 6.15 -21.50
CA LYS A 218 3.82 5.83 -21.53
C LYS A 218 2.92 7.06 -21.61
N GLY A 219 3.49 8.26 -21.67
CA GLY A 219 2.72 9.52 -21.67
C GLY A 219 2.03 9.81 -20.33
N ILE A 220 2.55 9.26 -19.23
CA ILE A 220 2.04 9.47 -17.88
C ILE A 220 2.85 10.58 -17.23
N THR A 221 2.16 11.58 -16.68
CA THR A 221 2.76 12.65 -15.88
C THR A 221 1.95 12.85 -14.62
N TYR A 222 2.63 12.97 -13.49
CA TYR A 222 2.04 13.37 -12.22
C TYR A 222 2.59 14.76 -11.86
N ASP A 223 1.73 15.65 -11.37
CA ASP A 223 2.10 17.04 -11.09
C ASP A 223 3.20 17.18 -10.04
N ASP A 224 3.23 16.28 -9.04
CA ASP A 224 4.16 16.31 -7.91
C ASP A 224 5.17 15.14 -7.93
N GLU A 225 5.43 14.53 -9.10
CA GLU A 225 6.25 13.32 -9.21
C GLU A 225 7.65 13.50 -8.60
N ASP A 226 8.28 14.66 -8.76
CA ASP A 226 9.61 14.97 -8.21
C ASP A 226 9.62 15.05 -6.66
N SER A 227 8.44 15.13 -6.04
CA SER A 227 8.27 15.20 -4.59
C SER A 227 8.11 13.83 -3.92
N PHE A 228 7.87 12.78 -4.71
CA PHE A 228 7.80 11.42 -4.22
C PHE A 228 9.18 10.77 -4.12
N VAL A 229 9.46 10.18 -2.97
CA VAL A 229 10.69 9.40 -2.74
C VAL A 229 10.27 7.95 -2.49
N LEU A 230 10.11 7.18 -3.57
CA LEU A 230 9.50 5.85 -3.58
C LEU A 230 10.55 4.72 -3.55
N ASP A 231 11.70 4.95 -2.91
CA ASP A 231 12.75 3.94 -2.69
C ASP A 231 12.38 2.95 -1.56
N TYR A 232 13.25 1.99 -1.29
CA TYR A 232 13.13 1.09 -0.14
C TYR A 232 14.14 1.49 0.95
N PRO A 233 13.78 2.43 1.87
CA PRO A 233 14.70 3.01 2.84
C PRO A 233 14.96 2.06 4.01
N ASP A 234 16.06 2.33 4.72
CA ASP A 234 16.30 1.74 6.04
C ASP A 234 15.56 2.52 7.15
N TYR A 235 15.62 1.99 8.37
CA TYR A 235 14.96 2.61 9.54
C TYR A 235 15.43 4.05 9.80
N ASN A 236 16.73 4.32 9.73
CA ASN A 236 17.26 5.64 10.06
C ASN A 236 16.81 6.68 9.00
N THR A 237 16.85 6.29 7.74
CA THR A 237 16.35 7.10 6.63
C THR A 237 14.87 7.43 6.78
N MET A 238 14.04 6.45 7.19
CA MET A 238 12.60 6.69 7.45
C MET A 238 12.41 7.71 8.56
N VAL A 239 13.10 7.55 9.70
CA VAL A 239 13.00 8.49 10.83
C VAL A 239 13.43 9.90 10.40
N GLU A 240 14.58 10.03 9.72
CA GLU A 240 15.08 11.32 9.24
C GLU A 240 14.06 12.04 8.33
N ARG A 241 13.44 11.29 7.41
CA ARG A 241 12.45 11.84 6.49
C ARG A 241 11.17 12.28 7.21
N PHE A 242 10.65 11.51 8.15
CA PHE A 242 9.49 11.90 8.96
C PHE A 242 9.77 13.13 9.83
N VAL A 243 10.94 13.17 10.48
CA VAL A 243 11.36 14.34 11.26
C VAL A 243 11.52 15.58 10.36
N THR A 244 12.08 15.43 9.17
CA THR A 244 12.21 16.51 8.18
C THR A 244 10.84 16.98 7.66
N GLN A 245 9.89 16.08 7.48
CA GLN A 245 8.51 16.43 7.10
C GLN A 245 7.81 17.25 8.18
N GLY A 246 8.11 16.99 9.47
CA GLY A 246 7.69 17.79 10.61
C GLY A 246 6.26 17.58 11.09
N ILE A 247 5.56 16.54 10.64
CA ILE A 247 4.20 16.18 11.10
C ILE A 247 4.25 15.16 12.24
N LEU A 248 5.13 14.15 12.15
CA LEU A 248 5.33 13.16 13.19
C LEU A 248 6.67 13.38 13.90
N SER A 249 6.72 13.09 15.20
CA SER A 249 7.96 13.08 15.98
C SER A 249 8.69 11.74 15.85
N GLU A 250 9.95 11.68 16.34
CA GLU A 250 10.71 10.42 16.40
C GLU A 250 10.06 9.37 17.32
N GLU A 251 9.23 9.80 18.28
CA GLU A 251 8.56 8.94 19.25
C GLU A 251 7.26 8.31 18.68
N GLN A 252 6.62 8.98 17.74
CA GLN A 252 5.44 8.50 17.02
C GLN A 252 5.81 7.56 15.88
#